data_e13d2aced27d506bf2a8b1b0ab65017f
#
_entry.id   e13d2aced27d506bf2a8b1b0ab65017f
#
_cell.length_a   1.000
_cell.length_b   1.000
_cell.length_c   1.000
_cell.angle_alpha   90.00
_cell.angle_beta   90.00
_cell.angle_gamma   90.00
#
_symmetry.space_group_name_H-M   'P 1'
#
loop_
_entity.id
_entity.type
_entity.pdbx_description
1 polymer ?
#
loop_
_entity_poly.entity_id
_entity_poly.type
_entity_poly.pdbx_seq_one_letter_code
_entity_poly.pdbx_strand_id
1 'polypeptide(L)'
;MQYLYLATVFAGALVCLLASILLFVRRKEAKRSRVILAVIVSFSVFNYITRFIALCNGETPELVVSAKLLLQANFMVLGYILYPIEVIAPGWLSFQRILKLYSYWLLAVVVYLISLQLGVEYTPYGSLLGMLAHSGSFEVWFRLLLSVLIFAPALIVFFIHQTRLYRNSDHIWVRKYVLTLSVNMLAYMLVLMFNHPEFKILYYYVSVGCSLYIEIGRAHV
;
A
#
# COMPACT_ATOMS: atom_id res chain seq x y z
N MET A 1 -5.35 22.98 -9.62
CA MET A 1 -5.40 21.57 -9.18
C MET A 1 -4.20 20.76 -9.65
N GLN A 2 -3.82 20.80 -10.94
CA GLN A 2 -2.70 20.00 -11.48
C GLN A 2 -1.36 20.30 -10.81
N TYR A 3 -1.00 21.58 -10.62
CA TYR A 3 0.24 21.97 -9.93
C TYR A 3 0.27 21.53 -8.46
N LEU A 4 -0.87 21.61 -7.77
CA LEU A 4 -0.97 21.14 -6.38
C LEU A 4 -0.75 19.63 -6.29
N TYR A 5 -1.33 18.86 -7.22
CA TYR A 5 -1.13 17.43 -7.30
C TYR A 5 0.33 17.07 -7.59
N LEU A 6 0.95 17.75 -8.55
CA LEU A 6 2.37 17.58 -8.88
C LEU A 6 3.27 17.87 -7.67
N ALA A 7 3.05 18.99 -7.00
CA ALA A 7 3.79 19.36 -5.78
C ALA A 7 3.61 18.32 -4.66
N THR A 8 2.39 17.79 -4.49
CA THR A 8 2.09 16.76 -3.51
C THR A 8 2.85 15.46 -3.79
N VAL A 9 2.87 15.00 -5.06
CA VAL A 9 3.60 13.80 -5.46
C VAL A 9 5.11 13.98 -5.27
N PHE A 10 5.66 15.14 -5.63
CA PHE A 10 7.06 15.47 -5.42
C PHE A 10 7.43 15.50 -3.92
N ALA A 11 6.63 16.16 -3.09
CA ALA A 11 6.83 16.20 -1.65
C ALA A 11 6.78 14.79 -1.05
N GLY A 12 5.84 13.95 -1.47
CA GLY A 12 5.75 12.55 -1.06
C GLY A 12 7.01 11.75 -1.45
N ALA A 13 7.51 11.93 -2.67
CA ALA A 13 8.77 11.31 -3.11
C ALA A 13 9.95 11.72 -2.24
N LEU A 14 10.08 13.03 -1.95
CA LEU A 14 11.18 13.56 -1.14
C LEU A 14 11.13 13.04 0.30
N VAL A 15 9.97 13.08 0.94
CA VAL A 15 9.79 12.59 2.33
C VAL A 15 10.08 11.10 2.41
N CYS A 16 9.54 10.28 1.51
CA CYS A 16 9.82 8.85 1.48
C CYS A 16 11.31 8.55 1.21
N LEU A 17 11.97 9.32 0.34
CA LEU A 17 13.40 9.19 0.07
C LEU A 17 14.24 9.47 1.33
N LEU A 18 13.98 10.58 2.00
CA LEU A 18 14.66 10.94 3.25
C LEU A 18 14.43 9.88 4.33
N ALA A 19 13.19 9.41 4.51
CA ALA A 19 12.86 8.35 5.45
C ALA A 19 13.59 7.05 5.13
N SER A 20 13.62 6.64 3.85
CA SER A 20 14.33 5.45 3.41
C SER A 20 15.85 5.53 3.70
N ILE A 21 16.48 6.65 3.34
CA ILE A 21 17.90 6.88 3.61
C ILE A 21 18.19 6.81 5.12
N LEU A 22 17.37 7.48 5.93
CA LEU A 22 17.54 7.52 7.38
C LEU A 22 17.40 6.12 8.01
N LEU A 23 16.44 5.33 7.54
CA LEU A 23 16.27 3.94 7.97
C LEU A 23 17.47 3.07 7.59
N PHE A 24 18.04 3.25 6.38
CA PHE A 24 19.23 2.50 5.95
C PHE A 24 20.50 2.93 6.69
N VAL A 25 20.70 4.21 6.97
CA VAL A 25 21.85 4.71 7.74
C VAL A 25 21.85 4.14 9.15
N ARG A 26 20.67 4.11 9.79
CA ARG A 26 20.49 3.55 11.13
C ARG A 26 20.39 2.01 11.18
N ARG A 27 20.70 1.32 10.09
CA ARG A 27 20.59 -0.17 10.02
C ARG A 27 21.48 -0.90 11.03
N LYS A 28 22.64 -0.35 11.41
CA LYS A 28 23.59 -0.98 12.35
C LYS A 28 23.04 -1.12 13.77
N GLU A 29 22.10 -0.27 14.16
CA GLU A 29 21.38 -0.36 15.43
C GLU A 29 20.12 -1.24 15.31
N ALA A 30 19.91 -1.86 14.15
CA ALA A 30 18.58 -2.21 13.71
C ALA A 30 18.26 -3.67 13.83
N LYS A 31 17.17 -3.89 14.48
CA LYS A 31 16.32 -5.08 14.32
C LYS A 31 15.91 -5.19 12.85
N ARG A 32 15.83 -6.41 12.33
CA ARG A 32 15.43 -6.77 10.96
C ARG A 32 14.18 -6.02 10.44
N SER A 33 13.25 -5.68 11.35
CA SER A 33 12.04 -4.91 11.03
C SER A 33 12.33 -3.55 10.39
N ARG A 34 13.41 -2.82 10.79
CA ARG A 34 13.78 -1.53 10.15
C ARG A 34 14.24 -1.72 8.71
N VAL A 35 14.98 -2.79 8.44
CA VAL A 35 15.43 -3.09 7.07
C VAL A 35 14.23 -3.40 6.18
N ILE A 36 13.27 -4.19 6.68
CA ILE A 36 12.02 -4.46 5.97
C ILE A 36 11.29 -3.16 5.64
N LEU A 37 11.14 -2.28 6.64
CA LEU A 37 10.48 -0.98 6.43
C LEU A 37 11.24 -0.11 5.42
N ALA A 38 12.57 -0.05 5.51
CA ALA A 38 13.39 0.71 4.57
C ALA A 38 13.20 0.24 3.12
N VAL A 39 13.17 -1.07 2.89
CA VAL A 39 12.91 -1.66 1.57
C VAL A 39 11.53 -1.27 1.06
N ILE A 40 10.48 -1.38 1.90
CA ILE A 40 9.11 -1.04 1.52
C ILE A 40 9.00 0.46 1.17
N VAL A 41 9.57 1.32 1.99
CA VAL A 41 9.57 2.78 1.74
C VAL A 41 10.34 3.11 0.46
N SER A 42 11.42 2.39 0.14
CA SER A 42 12.14 2.55 -1.14
C SER A 42 11.25 2.24 -2.36
N PHE A 43 10.40 1.22 -2.27
CA PHE A 43 9.40 0.96 -3.33
C PHE A 43 8.40 2.11 -3.47
N SER A 44 7.98 2.72 -2.35
CA SER A 44 7.12 3.92 -2.40
C SER A 44 7.81 5.08 -3.09
N VAL A 45 9.11 5.31 -2.82
CA VAL A 45 9.92 6.34 -3.53
C VAL A 45 9.89 6.11 -5.02
N PHE A 46 10.16 4.87 -5.47
CA PHE A 46 10.13 4.52 -6.89
C PHE A 46 8.77 4.82 -7.51
N ASN A 47 7.68 4.46 -6.84
CA ASN A 47 6.32 4.73 -7.31
C ASN A 47 6.00 6.23 -7.42
N TYR A 48 6.42 7.03 -6.43
CA TYR A 48 6.24 8.48 -6.47
C TYR A 48 7.05 9.14 -7.59
N ILE A 49 8.31 8.71 -7.78
CA ILE A 49 9.18 9.26 -8.83
C ILE A 49 8.63 8.94 -10.23
N THR A 50 8.26 7.68 -10.49
CA THR A 50 7.68 7.29 -11.78
C THR A 50 6.39 8.07 -12.09
N ARG A 51 5.56 8.28 -11.06
CA ARG A 51 4.34 9.09 -11.18
C ARG A 51 4.65 10.56 -11.45
N PHE A 52 5.62 11.11 -10.76
CA PHE A 52 6.06 12.49 -10.97
C PHE A 52 6.56 12.71 -12.39
N ILE A 53 7.40 11.80 -12.91
CA ILE A 53 7.91 11.87 -14.28
C ILE A 53 6.76 11.80 -15.30
N ALA A 54 5.81 10.88 -15.13
CA ALA A 54 4.64 10.73 -15.98
C ALA A 54 3.81 12.04 -16.03
N LEU A 55 3.58 12.65 -14.87
CA LEU A 55 2.86 13.94 -14.78
C LEU A 55 3.63 15.09 -15.44
N CYS A 56 4.96 15.14 -15.32
CA CYS A 56 5.79 16.12 -16.02
C CYS A 56 5.75 15.96 -17.54
N ASN A 57 5.59 14.74 -18.03
CA ASN A 57 5.42 14.43 -19.45
C ASN A 57 4.00 14.72 -19.98
N GLY A 58 3.12 15.25 -19.13
CA GLY A 58 1.74 15.59 -19.52
C GLY A 58 0.78 14.39 -19.56
N GLU A 59 1.19 13.24 -19.02
CA GLU A 59 0.32 12.08 -18.92
C GLU A 59 -0.84 12.36 -17.94
N THR A 60 -2.02 11.90 -18.30
CA THR A 60 -3.19 12.00 -17.42
C THR A 60 -2.98 11.11 -16.18
N PRO A 61 -3.43 11.55 -15.00
CA PRO A 61 -3.37 10.72 -13.79
C PRO A 61 -4.05 9.38 -14.04
N GLU A 62 -3.33 8.27 -13.78
CA GLU A 62 -3.89 6.94 -13.95
C GLU A 62 -5.19 6.75 -13.13
N LEU A 63 -6.09 5.97 -13.69
CA LEU A 63 -7.34 5.64 -13.03
C LEU A 63 -7.06 4.66 -11.89
N VAL A 64 -7.47 5.03 -10.68
CA VAL A 64 -7.17 4.28 -9.43
C VAL A 64 -7.70 2.84 -9.48
N VAL A 65 -8.80 2.61 -10.21
CA VAL A 65 -9.41 1.28 -10.40
C VAL A 65 -8.82 0.50 -11.58
N SER A 66 -7.69 0.93 -12.17
CA SER A 66 -7.02 0.13 -13.20
C SER A 66 -6.45 -1.16 -12.59
N ALA A 67 -6.52 -2.27 -13.33
CA ALA A 67 -6.04 -3.57 -12.84
C ALA A 67 -4.55 -3.52 -12.43
N LYS A 68 -3.73 -2.78 -13.21
CA LYS A 68 -2.30 -2.59 -12.93
C LYS A 68 -2.07 -1.88 -11.58
N LEU A 69 -2.78 -0.77 -11.31
CA LEU A 69 -2.65 -0.04 -10.04
C LEU A 69 -3.20 -0.84 -8.86
N LEU A 70 -4.29 -1.58 -9.04
CA LEU A 70 -4.83 -2.45 -7.99
C LEU A 70 -3.87 -3.59 -7.65
N LEU A 71 -3.20 -4.21 -8.63
CA LEU A 71 -2.14 -5.19 -8.40
C LEU A 71 -0.96 -4.58 -7.65
N GLN A 72 -0.53 -3.38 -8.04
CA GLN A 72 0.54 -2.66 -7.38
C GLN A 72 0.17 -2.29 -5.93
N ALA A 73 -1.06 -1.83 -5.69
CA ALA A 73 -1.56 -1.53 -4.36
C ALA A 73 -1.58 -2.78 -3.46
N ASN A 74 -2.03 -3.93 -3.98
CA ASN A 74 -1.99 -5.20 -3.25
C ASN A 74 -0.55 -5.58 -2.86
N PHE A 75 0.42 -5.45 -3.78
CA PHE A 75 1.83 -5.70 -3.49
C PHE A 75 2.34 -4.82 -2.35
N MET A 76 2.04 -3.51 -2.40
CA MET A 76 2.48 -2.55 -1.40
C MET A 76 1.86 -2.80 -0.03
N VAL A 77 0.55 -3.10 0.03
CA VAL A 77 -0.13 -3.39 1.30
C VAL A 77 0.42 -4.64 1.95
N LEU A 78 0.71 -5.69 1.19
CA LEU A 78 1.42 -6.88 1.71
C LEU A 78 2.78 -6.51 2.29
N GLY A 79 3.55 -5.69 1.59
CA GLY A 79 4.83 -5.18 2.09
C GLY A 79 4.68 -4.49 3.44
N TYR A 80 3.76 -3.53 3.54
CA TYR A 80 3.53 -2.79 4.79
C TYR A 80 3.13 -3.70 5.96
N ILE A 81 2.43 -4.81 5.72
CA ILE A 81 2.05 -5.76 6.77
C ILE A 81 3.23 -6.62 7.26
N LEU A 82 4.25 -6.86 6.44
CA LEU A 82 5.46 -7.56 6.90
C LEU A 82 6.14 -6.84 8.07
N TYR A 83 6.11 -5.52 8.09
CA TYR A 83 6.74 -4.73 9.13
C TYR A 83 6.16 -4.99 10.52
N PRO A 84 4.85 -4.84 10.79
CA PRO A 84 4.28 -5.13 12.10
C PRO A 84 4.41 -6.60 12.50
N ILE A 85 4.33 -7.53 11.55
CA ILE A 85 4.54 -8.95 11.85
C ILE A 85 5.96 -9.18 12.40
N GLU A 86 6.99 -8.60 11.78
CA GLU A 86 8.38 -8.73 12.27
C GLU A 86 8.61 -8.00 13.58
N VAL A 87 7.86 -6.91 13.86
CA VAL A 87 7.93 -6.21 15.16
C VAL A 87 7.32 -7.03 16.28
N ILE A 88 6.18 -7.66 16.03
CA ILE A 88 5.42 -8.44 17.02
C ILE A 88 6.06 -9.81 17.25
N ALA A 89 6.55 -10.44 16.19
CA ALA A 89 7.17 -11.76 16.19
C ALA A 89 8.52 -11.75 15.47
N PRO A 90 9.60 -11.22 16.09
CA PRO A 90 10.91 -11.15 15.47
C PRO A 90 11.40 -12.53 15.00
N GLY A 91 11.84 -12.60 13.73
CA GLY A 91 12.32 -13.84 13.12
C GLY A 91 11.23 -14.80 12.64
N TRP A 92 9.94 -14.50 12.86
CA TRP A 92 8.85 -15.32 12.32
C TRP A 92 8.81 -15.31 10.80
N LEU A 93 9.17 -14.18 10.16
CA LEU A 93 9.18 -14.02 8.71
C LEU A 93 10.35 -14.77 8.08
N SER A 94 10.15 -16.06 7.73
CA SER A 94 11.03 -16.80 6.84
C SER A 94 10.69 -16.50 5.38
N PHE A 95 11.63 -16.75 4.46
CA PHE A 95 11.39 -16.58 3.01
C PHE A 95 10.16 -17.35 2.53
N GLN A 96 9.99 -18.59 2.99
CA GLN A 96 8.83 -19.42 2.65
C GLN A 96 7.50 -18.82 3.13
N ARG A 97 7.48 -18.18 4.32
CA ARG A 97 6.28 -17.53 4.86
C ARG A 97 5.96 -16.24 4.11
N ILE A 98 6.97 -15.47 3.73
CA ILE A 98 6.80 -14.29 2.88
C ILE A 98 6.21 -14.73 1.52
N LEU A 99 6.76 -15.76 0.91
CA LEU A 99 6.25 -16.29 -0.37
C LEU A 99 4.79 -16.77 -0.25
N LYS A 100 4.43 -17.44 0.87
CA LYS A 100 3.04 -17.82 1.14
C LYS A 100 2.13 -16.61 1.30
N LEU A 101 2.57 -15.53 1.95
CA LEU A 101 1.80 -14.31 2.06
C LEU A 101 1.59 -13.62 0.70
N TYR A 102 2.57 -13.68 -0.19
CA TYR A 102 2.48 -13.13 -1.53
C TYR A 102 1.82 -14.07 -2.56
N SER A 103 1.50 -15.31 -2.20
CA SER A 103 1.00 -16.32 -3.14
C SER A 103 -0.27 -15.90 -3.88
N TYR A 104 -1.23 -15.29 -3.17
CA TYR A 104 -2.46 -14.81 -3.80
C TYR A 104 -2.21 -13.65 -4.77
N TRP A 105 -1.25 -12.76 -4.44
CA TRP A 105 -0.85 -11.68 -5.35
C TRP A 105 -0.18 -12.24 -6.60
N LEU A 106 0.73 -13.21 -6.46
CA LEU A 106 1.35 -13.89 -7.60
C LEU A 106 0.30 -14.56 -8.49
N LEU A 107 -0.68 -15.23 -7.89
CA LEU A 107 -1.79 -15.82 -8.62
C LEU A 107 -2.59 -14.73 -9.37
N ALA A 108 -2.88 -13.62 -8.74
CA ALA A 108 -3.59 -12.50 -9.38
C ALA A 108 -2.80 -11.90 -10.55
N VAL A 109 -1.48 -11.80 -10.44
CA VAL A 109 -0.61 -11.37 -11.56
C VAL A 109 -0.68 -12.35 -12.71
N VAL A 110 -0.61 -13.66 -12.45
CA VAL A 110 -0.73 -14.70 -13.48
C VAL A 110 -2.10 -14.62 -14.17
N VAL A 111 -3.19 -14.49 -13.42
CA VAL A 111 -4.55 -14.33 -13.98
C VAL A 111 -4.64 -13.08 -14.84
N TYR A 112 -4.06 -11.97 -14.40
CA TYR A 112 -4.00 -10.73 -15.19
C TYR A 112 -3.26 -10.92 -16.51
N LEU A 113 -2.08 -11.54 -16.48
CA LEU A 113 -1.29 -11.80 -17.69
C LEU A 113 -2.01 -12.73 -18.67
N ILE A 114 -2.63 -13.80 -18.17
CA ILE A 114 -3.43 -14.71 -18.98
C ILE A 114 -4.63 -13.98 -19.61
N SER A 115 -5.34 -13.14 -18.83
CA SER A 115 -6.48 -12.39 -19.35
C SER A 115 -6.10 -11.45 -20.49
N LEU A 116 -4.91 -10.80 -20.41
CA LEU A 116 -4.38 -9.98 -21.50
C LEU A 116 -4.09 -10.82 -22.77
N GLN A 117 -3.52 -12.02 -22.61
CA GLN A 117 -3.25 -12.91 -23.74
C GLN A 117 -4.53 -13.45 -24.38
N LEU A 118 -5.60 -13.62 -23.60
CA LEU A 118 -6.93 -14.00 -24.11
C LEU A 118 -7.70 -12.84 -24.75
N GLY A 119 -7.09 -11.64 -24.86
CA GLY A 119 -7.70 -10.47 -25.49
C GLY A 119 -8.75 -9.76 -24.62
N VAL A 120 -8.71 -9.94 -23.28
CA VAL A 120 -9.59 -9.20 -22.38
C VAL A 120 -9.18 -7.73 -22.38
N GLU A 121 -10.08 -6.87 -22.84
CA GLU A 121 -9.89 -5.44 -22.80
C GLU A 121 -10.30 -4.87 -21.44
N TYR A 122 -9.42 -4.08 -20.82
CA TYR A 122 -9.67 -3.42 -19.53
C TYR A 122 -10.17 -2.00 -19.77
N THR A 123 -11.48 -1.82 -19.69
CA THR A 123 -12.14 -0.53 -19.89
C THR A 123 -11.70 0.49 -18.83
N PRO A 124 -11.41 1.77 -19.20
CA PRO A 124 -11.02 2.79 -18.24
C PRO A 124 -12.21 3.32 -17.46
N TYR A 125 -12.44 2.80 -16.24
CA TYR A 125 -13.45 3.34 -15.32
C TYR A 125 -12.86 4.38 -14.39
N GLY A 126 -13.60 5.45 -14.13
CA GLY A 126 -13.16 6.53 -13.24
C GLY A 126 -13.19 6.15 -11.77
N SER A 127 -14.14 5.32 -11.32
CA SER A 127 -14.35 4.97 -9.93
C SER A 127 -14.89 3.55 -9.78
N LEU A 128 -14.79 3.01 -8.55
CA LEU A 128 -15.35 1.69 -8.22
C LEU A 128 -16.87 1.66 -8.44
N LEU A 129 -17.57 2.74 -8.06
CA LEU A 129 -19.04 2.83 -8.25
C LEU A 129 -19.41 2.84 -9.74
N GLY A 130 -18.68 3.58 -10.57
CA GLY A 130 -18.90 3.57 -12.01
C GLY A 130 -18.64 2.20 -12.64
N MET A 131 -17.68 1.45 -12.13
CA MET A 131 -17.37 0.11 -12.59
C MET A 131 -18.45 -0.91 -12.21
N LEU A 132 -19.05 -0.80 -11.02
CA LEU A 132 -20.11 -1.69 -10.55
C LEU A 132 -21.34 -1.68 -11.43
N ALA A 133 -21.63 -0.55 -12.09
CA ALA A 133 -22.73 -0.45 -13.04
C ALA A 133 -22.58 -1.37 -14.29
N HIS A 134 -21.36 -1.89 -14.53
CA HIS A 134 -21.03 -2.75 -15.66
C HIS A 134 -20.59 -4.15 -15.23
N SER A 135 -21.24 -4.73 -14.22
CA SER A 135 -20.88 -5.98 -13.55
C SER A 135 -21.00 -7.26 -14.41
N GLY A 136 -21.31 -7.15 -15.71
CA GLY A 136 -21.44 -8.31 -16.61
C GLY A 136 -20.12 -8.88 -17.15
N SER A 137 -18.97 -8.23 -16.94
CA SER A 137 -17.71 -8.63 -17.55
C SER A 137 -16.72 -9.22 -16.53
N PHE A 138 -15.87 -10.16 -17.00
CA PHE A 138 -14.79 -10.75 -16.19
C PHE A 138 -13.86 -9.68 -15.62
N GLU A 139 -13.50 -8.68 -16.42
CA GLU A 139 -12.56 -7.62 -16.04
C GLU A 139 -13.03 -6.81 -14.83
N VAL A 140 -14.36 -6.59 -14.73
CA VAL A 140 -14.96 -5.87 -13.59
C VAL A 140 -14.87 -6.71 -12.32
N TRP A 141 -15.24 -7.99 -12.37
CA TRP A 141 -15.14 -8.89 -11.22
C TRP A 141 -13.71 -9.08 -10.76
N PHE A 142 -12.76 -9.18 -11.69
CA PHE A 142 -11.34 -9.29 -11.36
C PHE A 142 -10.85 -8.05 -10.61
N ARG A 143 -11.19 -6.83 -11.07
CA ARG A 143 -10.82 -5.58 -10.39
C ARG A 143 -11.54 -5.41 -9.05
N LEU A 144 -12.79 -5.84 -8.95
CA LEU A 144 -13.51 -5.87 -7.67
C LEU A 144 -12.82 -6.79 -6.67
N LEU A 145 -12.45 -7.99 -7.10
CA LEU A 145 -11.70 -8.93 -6.28
C LEU A 145 -10.36 -8.30 -5.81
N LEU A 146 -9.60 -7.69 -6.72
CA LEU A 146 -8.36 -6.99 -6.36
C LEU A 146 -8.61 -5.86 -5.35
N SER A 147 -9.70 -5.10 -5.51
CA SER A 147 -10.05 -4.02 -4.59
C SER A 147 -10.37 -4.55 -3.18
N VAL A 148 -11.09 -5.66 -3.07
CA VAL A 148 -11.36 -6.34 -1.79
C VAL A 148 -10.08 -6.89 -1.19
N LEU A 149 -9.22 -7.51 -1.99
CA LEU A 149 -7.96 -8.10 -1.54
C LEU A 149 -6.97 -7.08 -0.97
N ILE A 150 -7.07 -5.79 -1.33
CA ILE A 150 -6.26 -4.73 -0.69
C ILE A 150 -6.57 -4.63 0.82
N PHE A 151 -7.82 -4.85 1.22
CA PHE A 151 -8.24 -4.75 2.62
C PHE A 151 -8.02 -6.05 3.40
N ALA A 152 -8.00 -7.20 2.74
CA ALA A 152 -7.88 -8.52 3.38
C ALA A 152 -6.62 -8.66 4.27
N PRO A 153 -5.41 -8.24 3.85
CA PRO A 153 -4.23 -8.31 4.71
C PRO A 153 -4.31 -7.42 5.95
N ALA A 154 -5.05 -6.30 5.89
CA ALA A 154 -5.26 -5.44 7.06
C ALA A 154 -6.01 -6.18 8.16
N LEU A 155 -6.92 -7.09 7.83
CA LEU A 155 -7.63 -7.93 8.79
C LEU A 155 -6.66 -8.76 9.64
N ILE A 156 -5.54 -9.21 9.10
CA ILE A 156 -4.51 -9.95 9.84
C ILE A 156 -4.00 -9.09 11.01
N VAL A 157 -3.75 -7.81 10.76
CA VAL A 157 -3.26 -6.88 11.80
C VAL A 157 -4.35 -6.57 12.82
N PHE A 158 -5.61 -6.42 12.39
CA PHE A 158 -6.74 -6.20 13.31
C PHE A 158 -6.96 -7.37 14.26
N PHE A 159 -6.82 -8.61 13.78
CA PHE A 159 -7.03 -9.80 14.59
C PHE A 159 -5.77 -10.29 15.32
N ILE A 160 -4.62 -9.64 15.12
CA ILE A 160 -3.34 -10.06 15.71
C ILE A 160 -3.38 -10.05 17.24
N HIS A 161 -4.20 -9.17 17.85
CA HIS A 161 -4.38 -9.10 19.30
C HIS A 161 -5.03 -10.36 19.91
N GLN A 162 -5.67 -11.20 19.09
CA GLN A 162 -6.22 -12.48 19.53
C GLN A 162 -5.17 -13.61 19.52
N THR A 163 -3.99 -13.35 18.96
CA THR A 163 -2.93 -14.34 18.84
C THR A 163 -2.04 -14.37 20.09
N ARG A 164 -1.44 -15.54 20.38
CA ARG A 164 -0.46 -15.69 21.47
C ARG A 164 0.78 -14.79 21.28
N LEU A 165 1.09 -14.43 20.05
CA LEU A 165 2.21 -13.57 19.70
C LEU A 165 2.06 -12.14 20.23
N TYR A 166 0.84 -11.66 20.33
CA TYR A 166 0.52 -10.33 20.85
C TYR A 166 0.85 -10.18 22.35
N ARG A 167 0.80 -11.26 23.10
CA ARG A 167 0.97 -11.25 24.58
C ARG A 167 2.35 -10.74 25.02
N ASN A 168 3.37 -10.86 24.16
CA ASN A 168 4.76 -10.43 24.42
C ASN A 168 5.17 -9.18 23.62
N SER A 169 4.20 -8.48 22.99
CA SER A 169 4.47 -7.30 22.17
C SER A 169 4.17 -6.00 22.91
N ASP A 170 4.70 -4.88 22.42
CA ASP A 170 4.33 -3.56 22.88
C ASP A 170 2.89 -3.23 22.43
N HIS A 171 1.93 -3.39 23.35
CA HIS A 171 0.52 -3.16 23.10
C HIS A 171 0.20 -1.73 22.69
N ILE A 172 0.94 -0.74 23.21
CA ILE A 172 0.72 0.68 22.90
C ILE A 172 1.08 0.94 21.45
N TRP A 173 2.24 0.41 21.02
CA TRP A 173 2.69 0.57 19.64
C TRP A 173 1.77 -0.15 18.65
N VAL A 174 1.35 -1.38 18.94
CA VAL A 174 0.43 -2.14 18.07
C VAL A 174 -0.89 -1.39 17.91
N ARG A 175 -1.45 -0.85 19.00
CA ARG A 175 -2.69 -0.06 18.94
C ARG A 175 -2.55 1.21 18.07
N LYS A 176 -1.43 1.91 18.18
CA LYS A 176 -1.12 3.07 17.33
C LYS A 176 -1.02 2.66 15.86
N TYR A 177 -0.35 1.53 15.59
CA TYR A 177 -0.23 1.00 14.23
C TYR A 177 -1.59 0.63 13.62
N VAL A 178 -2.44 -0.09 14.35
CA VAL A 178 -3.80 -0.44 13.92
C VAL A 178 -4.62 0.81 13.62
N LEU A 179 -4.55 1.83 14.46
CA LEU A 179 -5.26 3.08 14.25
C LEU A 179 -4.82 3.79 12.96
N THR A 180 -3.51 3.94 12.76
CA THR A 180 -2.97 4.58 11.54
C THR A 180 -3.27 3.79 10.28
N LEU A 181 -3.21 2.46 10.35
CA LEU A 181 -3.60 1.58 9.25
C LEU A 181 -5.09 1.77 8.90
N SER A 182 -5.97 1.84 9.91
CA SER A 182 -7.41 2.08 9.71
C SER A 182 -7.69 3.40 9.01
N VAL A 183 -7.05 4.48 9.48
CA VAL A 183 -7.20 5.82 8.89
C VAL A 183 -6.71 5.82 7.43
N ASN A 184 -5.56 5.19 7.16
CA ASN A 184 -5.01 5.11 5.81
C ASN A 184 -5.92 4.28 4.87
N MET A 185 -6.46 3.16 5.36
CA MET A 185 -7.40 2.32 4.60
C MET A 185 -8.71 3.05 4.30
N LEU A 186 -9.26 3.80 5.26
CA LEU A 186 -10.46 4.63 5.03
C LEU A 186 -10.21 5.70 3.97
N ALA A 187 -9.07 6.40 4.05
CA ALA A 187 -8.70 7.39 3.05
C ALA A 187 -8.55 6.77 1.64
N TYR A 188 -7.92 5.60 1.55
CA TYR A 188 -7.79 4.87 0.28
C TYR A 188 -9.14 4.40 -0.26
N MET A 189 -10.05 3.94 0.61
CA MET A 189 -11.40 3.55 0.22
C MET A 189 -12.18 4.72 -0.41
N LEU A 190 -12.05 5.93 0.15
CA LEU A 190 -12.66 7.13 -0.44
C LEU A 190 -12.13 7.41 -1.85
N VAL A 191 -10.82 7.24 -2.06
CA VAL A 191 -10.21 7.40 -3.39
C VAL A 191 -10.74 6.37 -4.39
N LEU A 192 -10.88 5.11 -3.99
CA LEU A 192 -11.41 4.05 -4.85
C LEU A 192 -12.89 4.30 -5.22
N MET A 193 -13.69 4.74 -4.25
CA MET A 193 -15.12 4.96 -4.44
C MET A 193 -15.41 6.15 -5.36
N PHE A 194 -14.73 7.28 -5.14
CA PHE A 194 -15.12 8.55 -5.77
C PHE A 194 -14.10 9.04 -6.81
N ASN A 195 -12.84 8.59 -6.75
CA ASN A 195 -11.75 9.00 -7.64
C ASN A 195 -11.62 10.53 -7.84
N HIS A 196 -12.03 11.32 -6.86
CA HIS A 196 -11.95 12.77 -6.94
C HIS A 196 -10.52 13.26 -6.64
N PRO A 197 -10.00 14.30 -7.35
CA PRO A 197 -8.63 14.80 -7.14
C PRO A 197 -8.32 15.16 -5.68
N GLU A 198 -9.29 15.73 -4.97
CA GLU A 198 -9.16 16.13 -3.56
C GLU A 198 -8.93 14.92 -2.65
N PHE A 199 -9.66 13.82 -2.86
CA PHE A 199 -9.44 12.58 -2.10
C PHE A 199 -8.08 11.96 -2.37
N LYS A 200 -7.55 12.06 -3.61
CA LYS A 200 -6.19 11.61 -3.93
C LYS A 200 -5.15 12.42 -3.16
N ILE A 201 -5.28 13.74 -3.14
CA ILE A 201 -4.39 14.62 -2.40
C ILE A 201 -4.48 14.32 -0.90
N LEU A 202 -5.69 14.23 -0.34
CA LEU A 202 -5.93 13.86 1.05
C LEU A 202 -5.25 12.52 1.39
N TYR A 203 -5.42 11.50 0.56
CA TYR A 203 -4.80 10.19 0.75
C TYR A 203 -3.27 10.28 0.83
N TYR A 204 -2.62 11.07 -0.05
CA TYR A 204 -1.17 11.24 0.01
C TYR A 204 -0.72 11.83 1.34
N TYR A 205 -1.36 12.89 1.81
CA TYR A 205 -1.03 13.50 3.11
C TYR A 205 -1.29 12.57 4.28
N VAL A 206 -2.42 11.86 4.27
CA VAL A 206 -2.75 10.86 5.29
C VAL A 206 -1.72 9.73 5.30
N SER A 207 -1.35 9.20 4.14
CA SER A 207 -0.38 8.11 4.03
C SER A 207 1.01 8.51 4.55
N VAL A 208 1.49 9.69 4.17
CA VAL A 208 2.76 10.24 4.65
C VAL A 208 2.69 10.53 6.15
N GLY A 209 1.63 11.18 6.62
CA GLY A 209 1.43 11.49 8.04
C GLY A 209 1.35 10.24 8.92
N CYS A 210 0.64 9.20 8.47
CA CYS A 210 0.58 7.91 9.15
C CYS A 210 1.96 7.24 9.23
N SER A 211 2.74 7.27 8.15
CA SER A 211 4.08 6.71 8.12
C SER A 211 5.02 7.42 9.08
N LEU A 212 5.03 8.74 9.08
CA LEU A 212 5.83 9.56 10.00
C LEU A 212 5.42 9.35 11.47
N TYR A 213 4.13 9.27 11.76
CA TYR A 213 3.63 9.04 13.11
C TYR A 213 4.10 7.70 13.70
N ILE A 214 4.11 6.66 12.88
CA ILE A 214 4.61 5.32 13.29
C ILE A 214 6.11 5.36 13.57
N GLU A 215 6.90 6.05 12.72
CA GLU A 215 8.34 6.15 12.87
C GLU A 215 8.76 6.97 14.09
N ILE A 216 8.15 8.16 14.28
CA ILE A 216 8.44 9.03 15.42
C ILE A 216 8.03 8.35 16.73
N GLY A 217 6.87 7.70 16.77
CA GLY A 217 6.40 6.97 17.96
C GLY A 217 7.33 5.85 18.43
N ARG A 218 8.24 5.37 17.57
CA ARG A 218 9.23 4.33 17.88
C ARG A 218 10.61 4.87 18.22
N ALA A 219 10.92 6.10 17.84
CA ALA A 219 12.22 6.73 18.16
C ALA A 219 12.33 7.09 19.66
N HIS A 220 11.21 7.11 20.38
CA HIS A 220 11.12 7.46 21.80
C HIS A 220 10.97 6.23 22.73
N VAL A 221 11.05 5.00 22.19
CA VAL A 221 11.08 3.74 22.95
C VAL A 221 12.37 2.99 22.64
#